data_aeac03886c8211fef17e5fcea84c1482
#
_entry.id   aeac03886c8211fef17e5fcea84c1482
#
_cell.length_a   1.000
_cell.length_b   1.000
_cell.length_c   1.000
_cell.angle_alpha   90.00
_cell.angle_beta   90.00
_cell.angle_gamma   90.00
#
_symmetry.space_group_name_H-M   'P 1'
#
loop_
_entity.id
_entity.type
_entity.pdbx_description
1 polymer ?
#
loop_
_entity_poly.entity_id
_entity_poly.type
_entity_poly.pdbx_seq_one_letter_code
_entity_poly.pdbx_strand_id
1 'polypeptide(L)'
;VSQNLMRGMSDTLFQPDGTLTRGQLMTILYRMAGTPETEAATPFTDVASGRYFTDAVAWAYEAGIAEGVSGTTFAPNAPVTREQLVTFLYRYAKYQEEDVSAQGTLAGYPDAEAVSEYAQIPMAWAVEQELVNGIDGKLAPKGAATRAQIATIILRYYAIYGE
;
A
#
# COMPACT_ATOMS: atom_id res chain seq x y z
N VAL A 1 3.95 -19.10 -3.34
CA VAL A 1 3.48 -17.73 -3.10
C VAL A 1 4.60 -16.87 -2.56
N SER A 2 5.24 -17.30 -1.45
CA SER A 2 6.32 -16.51 -0.85
C SER A 2 7.53 -16.36 -1.78
N GLN A 3 7.85 -17.37 -2.59
CA GLN A 3 8.96 -17.28 -3.53
C GLN A 3 8.69 -16.29 -4.65
N ASN A 4 7.47 -16.23 -5.15
CA ASN A 4 7.10 -15.25 -6.17
C ASN A 4 7.13 -13.83 -5.60
N LEU A 5 6.70 -13.67 -4.36
CA LEU A 5 6.77 -12.39 -3.67
C LEU A 5 8.22 -11.95 -3.49
N MET A 6 9.08 -12.86 -3.02
CA MET A 6 10.50 -12.55 -2.80
C MET A 6 11.21 -12.18 -4.10
N ARG A 7 10.86 -12.84 -5.21
CA ARG A 7 11.43 -12.50 -6.50
C ARG A 7 11.00 -11.10 -6.95
N GLY A 8 9.71 -10.80 -6.83
CA GLY A 8 9.21 -9.46 -7.15
C GLY A 8 9.84 -8.38 -6.28
N MET A 9 10.04 -8.68 -4.99
CA MET A 9 10.68 -7.76 -4.08
C MET A 9 12.15 -7.57 -4.39
N SER A 10 12.86 -8.62 -4.83
CA SER A 10 14.25 -8.49 -5.25
C SER A 10 14.39 -7.50 -6.40
N ASP A 11 13.50 -7.58 -7.37
CA ASP A 11 13.50 -6.65 -8.50
C ASP A 11 13.21 -5.22 -8.05
N THR A 12 12.30 -5.04 -7.08
CA THR A 12 11.96 -3.72 -6.57
C THR A 12 13.01 -3.18 -5.61
N LEU A 13 13.87 -4.04 -5.04
CA LEU A 13 14.91 -3.65 -4.12
C LEU A 13 16.21 -3.27 -4.80
N PHE A 14 16.25 -3.29 -6.13
CA PHE A 14 17.47 -2.94 -6.87
C PHE A 14 18.03 -1.56 -6.47
N GLN A 15 17.14 -0.63 -6.12
CA GLN A 15 17.51 0.68 -5.59
C GLN A 15 16.74 0.90 -4.28
N PRO A 16 17.25 0.40 -3.15
CA PRO A 16 16.49 0.40 -1.89
C PRO A 16 16.12 1.79 -1.37
N ASP A 17 16.93 2.81 -1.69
CA ASP A 17 16.64 4.19 -1.31
C ASP A 17 15.71 4.88 -2.30
N GLY A 18 15.43 4.27 -3.46
CA GLY A 18 14.46 4.78 -4.42
C GLY A 18 13.05 4.62 -3.91
N THR A 19 12.14 5.40 -4.48
CA THR A 19 10.73 5.32 -4.13
C THR A 19 9.98 4.38 -5.08
N LEU A 20 8.81 3.93 -4.65
CA LEU A 20 7.89 3.17 -5.50
C LEU A 20 6.76 4.07 -5.92
N THR A 21 6.28 3.86 -7.15
CA THR A 21 5.09 4.55 -7.61
C THR A 21 3.83 3.86 -7.10
N ARG A 22 2.72 4.58 -7.14
CA ARG A 22 1.43 4.03 -6.77
C ARG A 22 1.07 2.83 -7.67
N GLY A 23 1.33 2.94 -8.97
CA GLY A 23 1.10 1.83 -9.91
C GLY A 23 1.95 0.61 -9.62
N GLN A 24 3.20 0.81 -9.24
CA GLN A 24 4.08 -0.31 -8.84
C GLN A 24 3.56 -1.00 -7.59
N LEU A 25 3.10 -0.24 -6.60
CA LEU A 25 2.53 -0.84 -5.40
C LEU A 25 1.28 -1.65 -5.73
N MET A 26 0.40 -1.13 -6.58
CA MET A 26 -0.79 -1.89 -6.99
C MET A 26 -0.41 -3.19 -7.67
N THR A 27 0.65 -3.17 -8.49
CA THR A 27 1.14 -4.37 -9.14
C THR A 27 1.64 -5.41 -8.13
N ILE A 28 2.33 -4.94 -7.08
CA ILE A 28 2.78 -5.84 -6.01
C ILE A 28 1.58 -6.48 -5.30
N LEU A 29 0.60 -5.68 -4.90
CA LEU A 29 -0.59 -6.20 -4.22
C LEU A 29 -1.38 -7.16 -5.11
N TYR A 30 -1.46 -6.86 -6.39
CA TYR A 30 -2.13 -7.70 -7.37
C TYR A 30 -1.45 -9.08 -7.47
N ARG A 31 -0.12 -9.09 -7.50
CA ARG A 31 0.65 -10.34 -7.49
C ARG A 31 0.47 -11.10 -6.18
N MET A 32 0.43 -10.38 -5.05
CA MET A 32 0.17 -11.00 -3.74
C MET A 32 -1.19 -11.69 -3.72
N ALA A 33 -2.18 -11.13 -4.40
CA ALA A 33 -3.51 -11.70 -4.49
C ALA A 33 -3.63 -12.86 -5.47
N GLY A 34 -2.55 -13.20 -6.19
CA GLY A 34 -2.55 -14.28 -7.16
C GLY A 34 -2.97 -13.86 -8.57
N THR A 35 -2.84 -12.59 -8.89
CA THR A 35 -3.21 -12.00 -10.19
C THR A 35 -4.62 -12.39 -10.63
N PRO A 36 -5.66 -12.09 -9.81
CA PRO A 36 -7.02 -12.48 -10.16
C PRO A 36 -7.49 -11.80 -11.45
N GLU A 37 -8.33 -12.47 -12.19
CA GLU A 37 -8.91 -11.86 -13.39
C GLU A 37 -9.81 -10.70 -13.00
N THR A 38 -9.77 -9.65 -13.79
CA THR A 38 -10.61 -8.48 -13.58
C THR A 38 -11.09 -7.95 -14.92
N GLU A 39 -12.36 -7.58 -14.96
CA GLU A 39 -12.96 -6.92 -16.11
C GLU A 39 -13.45 -5.52 -15.73
N ALA A 40 -13.07 -5.07 -14.53
CA ALA A 40 -13.56 -3.80 -14.03
C ALA A 40 -13.10 -2.64 -14.90
N ALA A 41 -14.05 -1.76 -15.18
CA ALA A 41 -13.73 -0.46 -15.76
C ALA A 41 -13.46 0.49 -14.61
N THR A 42 -12.48 1.38 -14.78
CA THR A 42 -12.18 2.39 -13.76
C THR A 42 -12.56 3.78 -14.28
N PRO A 43 -12.86 4.71 -13.36
CA PRO A 43 -13.10 6.09 -13.76
C PRO A 43 -11.81 6.86 -14.05
N PHE A 44 -10.64 6.22 -13.90
CA PHE A 44 -9.35 6.91 -13.94
C PHE A 44 -8.92 7.18 -15.37
N THR A 45 -8.85 8.44 -15.73
CA THR A 45 -8.47 8.87 -17.09
C THR A 45 -6.97 8.77 -17.32
N ASP A 46 -6.18 8.68 -16.25
CA ASP A 46 -4.72 8.58 -16.32
C ASP A 46 -4.20 7.14 -16.23
N VAL A 47 -5.09 6.15 -16.28
CA VAL A 47 -4.71 4.73 -16.32
C VAL A 47 -5.02 4.22 -17.73
N ALA A 48 -4.00 4.28 -18.61
CA ALA A 48 -4.15 3.84 -19.98
C ALA A 48 -4.20 2.32 -20.07
N SER A 49 -4.81 1.82 -21.15
CA SER A 49 -4.83 0.38 -21.43
C SER A 49 -3.42 -0.12 -21.79
N GLY A 50 -3.14 -1.37 -21.46
CA GLY A 50 -1.91 -2.03 -21.90
C GLY A 50 -0.66 -1.65 -21.13
N ARG A 51 -0.78 -0.94 -20.03
CA ARG A 51 0.35 -0.63 -19.15
C ARG A 51 0.54 -1.78 -18.16
N TYR A 52 1.74 -1.90 -17.59
CA TYR A 52 2.03 -2.98 -16.66
C TYR A 52 1.13 -2.94 -15.41
N PHE A 53 0.62 -1.77 -15.04
CA PHE A 53 -0.22 -1.58 -13.86
C PHE A 53 -1.72 -1.57 -14.19
N THR A 54 -2.12 -1.63 -15.46
CA THR A 54 -3.53 -1.42 -15.85
C THR A 54 -4.46 -2.41 -15.17
N ASP A 55 -4.16 -3.70 -15.26
CA ASP A 55 -5.01 -4.73 -14.65
C ASP A 55 -4.96 -4.68 -13.13
N ALA A 56 -3.79 -4.38 -12.58
CA ALA A 56 -3.63 -4.25 -11.13
C ALA A 56 -4.48 -3.12 -10.57
N VAL A 57 -4.49 -1.96 -11.23
CA VAL A 57 -5.31 -0.82 -10.80
C VAL A 57 -6.79 -1.15 -10.94
N ALA A 58 -7.20 -1.78 -12.03
CA ALA A 58 -8.59 -2.18 -12.23
C ALA A 58 -9.06 -3.15 -11.14
N TRP A 59 -8.25 -4.15 -10.85
CA TRP A 59 -8.52 -5.08 -9.77
C TRP A 59 -8.61 -4.36 -8.42
N ALA A 60 -7.65 -3.49 -8.12
CA ALA A 60 -7.62 -2.77 -6.84
C ALA A 60 -8.84 -1.86 -6.68
N TYR A 61 -9.28 -1.25 -7.75
CA TYR A 61 -10.50 -0.43 -7.73
C TYR A 61 -11.73 -1.31 -7.44
N GLU A 62 -11.87 -2.41 -8.15
CA GLU A 62 -12.99 -3.35 -7.96
C GLU A 62 -12.99 -3.94 -6.55
N ALA A 63 -11.80 -4.24 -6.01
CA ALA A 63 -11.65 -4.83 -4.67
C ALA A 63 -11.84 -3.81 -3.54
N GLY A 64 -11.99 -2.52 -3.86
CA GLY A 64 -12.13 -1.47 -2.86
C GLY A 64 -10.82 -1.04 -2.23
N ILE A 65 -9.69 -1.41 -2.83
CA ILE A 65 -8.35 -1.07 -2.32
C ILE A 65 -7.94 0.31 -2.81
N ALA A 66 -8.24 0.64 -4.07
CA ALA A 66 -7.84 1.89 -4.70
C ALA A 66 -9.04 2.80 -4.93
N GLU A 67 -8.94 4.05 -4.50
CA GLU A 67 -9.98 5.05 -4.74
C GLU A 67 -9.50 6.20 -5.61
N GLY A 68 -8.19 6.29 -5.85
CA GLY A 68 -7.62 7.39 -6.59
C GLY A 68 -7.36 8.61 -5.73
N VAL A 69 -6.64 9.58 -6.30
CA VAL A 69 -6.38 10.87 -5.65
C VAL A 69 -7.52 11.86 -5.91
N SER A 70 -8.35 11.56 -6.90
CA SER A 70 -9.62 12.23 -7.17
C SER A 70 -10.56 11.20 -7.79
N GLY A 71 -11.80 11.61 -8.10
CA GLY A 71 -12.76 10.71 -8.72
C GLY A 71 -12.35 10.19 -10.10
N THR A 72 -11.42 10.87 -10.79
CA THR A 72 -11.02 10.53 -12.15
C THR A 72 -9.53 10.33 -12.33
N THR A 73 -8.74 10.47 -11.27
CA THR A 73 -7.27 10.42 -11.34
C THR A 73 -6.73 9.45 -10.31
N PHE A 74 -5.97 8.46 -10.74
CA PHE A 74 -5.30 7.52 -9.83
C PHE A 74 -3.88 7.96 -9.50
N ALA A 75 -3.21 8.65 -10.41
CA ALA A 75 -1.80 9.05 -10.31
C ALA A 75 -0.87 7.83 -10.20
N PRO A 76 -0.87 6.94 -11.23
CA PRO A 76 -0.08 5.71 -11.14
C PRO A 76 1.43 5.94 -11.11
N ASN A 77 1.90 7.06 -11.63
CA ASN A 77 3.33 7.35 -11.70
C ASN A 77 3.82 8.22 -10.53
N ALA A 78 2.92 8.65 -9.64
CA ALA A 78 3.31 9.41 -8.46
C ALA A 78 3.93 8.48 -7.41
N PRO A 79 4.92 8.95 -6.64
CA PRO A 79 5.44 8.16 -5.52
C PRO A 79 4.33 7.87 -4.50
N VAL A 80 4.33 6.65 -3.96
CA VAL A 80 3.39 6.31 -2.89
C VAL A 80 3.92 6.90 -1.58
N THR A 81 3.04 7.57 -0.83
CA THR A 81 3.41 8.11 0.47
C THR A 81 3.23 7.04 1.54
N ARG A 82 3.85 7.27 2.71
CA ARG A 82 3.75 6.32 3.81
C ARG A 82 2.30 6.14 4.28
N GLU A 83 1.52 7.23 4.36
CA GLU A 83 0.11 7.08 4.75
C GLU A 83 -0.72 6.37 3.67
N GLN A 84 -0.40 6.57 2.39
CA GLN A 84 -1.04 5.85 1.31
C GLN A 84 -0.71 4.35 1.37
N LEU A 85 0.55 4.02 1.65
CA LEU A 85 0.98 2.63 1.76
C LEU A 85 0.18 1.89 2.83
N VAL A 86 0.09 2.45 4.05
CA VAL A 86 -0.64 1.77 5.12
C VAL A 86 -2.14 1.69 4.82
N THR A 87 -2.69 2.69 4.12
CA THR A 87 -4.10 2.68 3.74
C THR A 87 -4.37 1.58 2.72
N PHE A 88 -3.50 1.42 1.72
CA PHE A 88 -3.63 0.35 0.74
C PHE A 88 -3.50 -1.03 1.41
N LEU A 89 -2.55 -1.20 2.32
CA LEU A 89 -2.40 -2.48 3.03
C LEU A 89 -3.58 -2.77 3.94
N TYR A 90 -4.12 -1.76 4.61
CA TYR A 90 -5.31 -1.92 5.44
C TYR A 90 -6.49 -2.42 4.61
N ARG A 91 -6.70 -1.80 3.45
CA ARG A 91 -7.78 -2.21 2.54
C ARG A 91 -7.52 -3.58 1.92
N TYR A 92 -6.26 -3.89 1.63
CA TYR A 92 -5.88 -5.22 1.15
C TYR A 92 -6.18 -6.28 2.21
N ALA A 93 -5.86 -6.01 3.48
CA ALA A 93 -6.17 -6.93 4.57
C ALA A 93 -7.66 -7.16 4.70
N LYS A 94 -8.48 -6.10 4.57
CA LYS A 94 -9.93 -6.24 4.56
C LYS A 94 -10.42 -7.08 3.37
N TYR A 95 -9.82 -6.88 2.21
CA TYR A 95 -10.14 -7.69 1.03
C TYR A 95 -9.85 -9.16 1.29
N GLN A 96 -8.77 -9.46 2.03
CA GLN A 96 -8.42 -10.83 2.41
C GLN A 96 -9.22 -11.35 3.60
N GLU A 97 -10.18 -10.56 4.08
CA GLU A 97 -11.02 -10.90 5.23
C GLU A 97 -10.24 -11.10 6.52
N GLU A 98 -9.10 -10.38 6.64
CA GLU A 98 -8.30 -10.40 7.86
C GLU A 98 -8.91 -9.47 8.92
N ASP A 99 -8.57 -9.74 10.18
CA ASP A 99 -9.02 -8.89 11.29
C ASP A 99 -8.16 -7.63 11.34
N VAL A 100 -8.75 -6.49 11.02
CA VAL A 100 -8.09 -5.19 11.04
C VAL A 100 -8.65 -4.29 12.14
N SER A 101 -9.26 -4.86 13.17
CA SER A 101 -9.91 -4.10 14.24
C SER A 101 -8.91 -3.50 15.23
N ALA A 102 -7.69 -4.02 15.30
CA ALA A 102 -6.69 -3.51 16.23
C ALA A 102 -6.28 -2.08 15.86
N GLN A 103 -6.32 -1.19 16.83
CA GLN A 103 -5.95 0.22 16.61
C GLN A 103 -5.14 0.70 17.80
N GLY A 104 -3.90 1.13 17.53
CA GLY A 104 -3.06 1.78 18.51
C GLY A 104 -3.35 3.26 18.61
N THR A 105 -2.65 3.93 19.52
CA THR A 105 -2.72 5.37 19.62
C THR A 105 -1.63 6.01 18.79
N LEU A 106 -1.95 7.14 18.16
CA LEU A 106 -0.97 7.97 17.45
C LEU A 106 -0.45 9.09 18.33
N ALA A 107 -0.94 9.19 19.57
CA ALA A 107 -0.64 10.31 20.46
C ALA A 107 0.85 10.42 20.81
N GLY A 108 1.61 9.32 20.72
CA GLY A 108 3.05 9.33 20.98
C GLY A 108 3.90 9.93 19.87
N TYR A 109 3.30 10.27 18.73
CA TYR A 109 4.03 10.79 17.58
C TYR A 109 3.77 12.29 17.42
N PRO A 110 4.82 13.12 17.30
CA PRO A 110 4.63 14.57 17.24
C PRO A 110 3.92 15.03 15.98
N ASP A 111 3.94 14.23 14.91
CA ASP A 111 3.30 14.55 13.64
C ASP A 111 2.00 13.79 13.38
N ALA A 112 1.37 13.29 14.44
CA ALA A 112 0.11 12.55 14.32
C ALA A 112 -0.98 13.37 13.60
N GLU A 113 -1.01 14.67 13.83
CA GLU A 113 -1.99 15.56 13.21
C GLU A 113 -1.79 15.73 11.70
N ALA A 114 -0.61 15.38 11.18
CA ALA A 114 -0.32 15.44 9.76
C ALA A 114 -0.92 14.26 8.98
N VAL A 115 -1.39 13.22 9.68
CA VAL A 115 -2.02 12.07 9.03
C VAL A 115 -3.39 12.50 8.49
N SER A 116 -3.60 12.28 7.20
CA SER A 116 -4.87 12.60 6.55
C SER A 116 -6.02 11.82 7.19
N GLU A 117 -7.21 12.37 7.16
CA GLU A 117 -8.39 11.75 7.78
C GLU A 117 -8.60 10.32 7.29
N TYR A 118 -8.49 10.10 5.97
CA TYR A 118 -8.71 8.75 5.40
C TYR A 118 -7.68 7.73 5.89
N ALA A 119 -6.52 8.18 6.36
CA ALA A 119 -5.42 7.31 6.75
C ALA A 119 -5.30 7.15 8.26
N GLN A 120 -6.13 7.81 9.07
CA GLN A 120 -5.99 7.75 10.52
C GLN A 120 -6.23 6.35 11.09
N ILE A 121 -7.31 5.70 10.68
CA ILE A 121 -7.59 4.33 11.10
C ILE A 121 -6.55 3.35 10.54
N PRO A 122 -6.22 3.38 9.24
CA PRO A 122 -5.14 2.54 8.74
C PRO A 122 -3.80 2.75 9.43
N MET A 123 -3.44 3.99 9.75
CA MET A 123 -2.17 4.26 10.45
C MET A 123 -2.20 3.72 11.88
N ALA A 124 -3.31 3.90 12.59
CA ALA A 124 -3.48 3.36 13.94
C ALA A 124 -3.38 1.83 13.94
N TRP A 125 -3.98 1.19 12.95
CA TRP A 125 -3.85 -0.26 12.76
C TRP A 125 -2.39 -0.65 12.48
N ALA A 126 -1.72 0.07 11.60
CA ALA A 126 -0.34 -0.25 11.23
C ALA A 126 0.62 -0.09 12.42
N VAL A 127 0.40 0.92 13.25
CA VAL A 127 1.20 1.12 14.47
C VAL A 127 0.95 -0.01 15.47
N GLU A 128 -0.31 -0.37 15.71
CA GLU A 128 -0.65 -1.45 16.65
C GLU A 128 -0.08 -2.79 16.20
N GLN A 129 -0.12 -3.06 14.90
CA GLN A 129 0.41 -4.29 14.34
C GLN A 129 1.94 -4.25 14.18
N GLU A 130 2.57 -3.15 14.57
CA GLU A 130 4.00 -2.95 14.44
C GLU A 130 4.51 -3.03 13.00
N LEU A 131 3.63 -2.73 12.05
CA LEU A 131 4.02 -2.59 10.65
C LEU A 131 4.81 -1.29 10.45
N VAL A 132 4.48 -0.26 11.21
CA VAL A 132 5.12 1.04 11.18
C VAL A 132 5.64 1.35 12.59
N ASN A 133 6.94 1.62 12.69
CA ASN A 133 7.59 1.96 13.97
C ASN A 133 8.06 3.42 14.03
N GLY A 134 7.82 4.16 12.96
CA GLY A 134 8.27 5.55 12.87
C GLY A 134 9.68 5.68 12.33
N ILE A 135 10.03 6.89 11.94
CA ILE A 135 11.35 7.28 11.48
C ILE A 135 11.77 8.48 12.31
N ASP A 136 12.86 8.31 13.07
CA ASP A 136 13.32 9.37 13.99
C ASP A 136 12.21 9.85 14.92
N GLY A 137 11.36 8.92 15.38
CA GLY A 137 10.26 9.20 16.28
C GLY A 137 9.04 9.81 15.63
N LYS A 138 8.96 9.84 14.30
CA LYS A 138 7.85 10.45 13.55
C LYS A 138 7.18 9.43 12.64
N LEU A 139 5.91 9.65 12.33
CA LEU A 139 5.18 8.83 11.36
C LEU A 139 5.56 9.17 9.91
N ALA A 140 5.87 10.43 9.64
CA ALA A 140 6.19 10.95 8.32
C ALA A 140 5.13 10.55 7.27
N PRO A 141 3.83 10.84 7.51
CA PRO A 141 2.75 10.31 6.67
C PRO A 141 2.80 10.78 5.23
N LYS A 142 3.26 12.01 5.00
CA LYS A 142 3.31 12.60 3.65
C LYS A 142 4.61 12.29 2.92
N GLY A 143 5.58 11.70 3.60
CA GLY A 143 6.85 11.34 2.98
C GLY A 143 6.69 10.18 2.02
N ALA A 144 7.47 10.18 0.92
CA ALA A 144 7.47 9.07 0.00
C ALA A 144 8.09 7.85 0.66
N ALA A 145 7.42 6.71 0.53
CA ALA A 145 7.94 5.45 1.07
C ALA A 145 9.06 4.94 0.15
N THR A 146 10.18 4.55 0.76
CA THR A 146 11.27 3.95 0.00
C THR A 146 10.96 2.48 -0.30
N ARG A 147 11.63 1.94 -1.30
CA ARG A 147 11.49 0.52 -1.64
C ARG A 147 11.83 -0.38 -0.47
N ALA A 148 12.88 -0.03 0.28
CA ALA A 148 13.28 -0.78 1.47
C ALA A 148 12.20 -0.73 2.55
N GLN A 149 11.60 0.43 2.79
CA GLN A 149 10.52 0.58 3.76
C GLN A 149 9.30 -0.26 3.36
N ILE A 150 8.93 -0.21 2.09
CA ILE A 150 7.79 -0.97 1.58
C ILE A 150 8.04 -2.47 1.73
N ALA A 151 9.24 -2.92 1.36
CA ALA A 151 9.61 -4.33 1.50
C ALA A 151 9.53 -4.79 2.94
N THR A 152 10.06 -3.99 3.87
CA THR A 152 10.03 -4.31 5.30
C THR A 152 8.59 -4.41 5.81
N ILE A 153 7.76 -3.45 5.44
CA ILE A 153 6.35 -3.41 5.88
C ILE A 153 5.59 -4.61 5.33
N ILE A 154 5.79 -4.95 4.06
CA ILE A 154 5.13 -6.10 3.45
C ILE A 154 5.58 -7.41 4.11
N LEU A 155 6.88 -7.55 4.42
CA LEU A 155 7.36 -8.74 5.12
C LEU A 155 6.75 -8.84 6.52
N ARG A 156 6.63 -7.74 7.23
CA ARG A 156 5.95 -7.72 8.54
C ARG A 156 4.49 -8.09 8.40
N TYR A 157 3.83 -7.59 7.35
CA TYR A 157 2.44 -7.95 7.06
C TYR A 157 2.29 -9.47 6.92
N TYR A 158 3.18 -10.09 6.15
CA TYR A 158 3.15 -11.55 5.96
C TYR A 158 3.46 -12.31 7.23
N ALA A 159 4.28 -11.76 8.12
CA ALA A 159 4.55 -12.40 9.41
C ALA A 159 3.31 -12.44 10.29
N ILE A 160 2.37 -11.52 10.10
CA ILE A 160 1.14 -11.44 10.89
C ILE A 160 0.01 -12.21 10.23
N TYR A 161 -0.20 -12.04 8.94
CA TYR A 161 -1.38 -12.52 8.22
C TYR A 161 -1.05 -13.59 7.18
N GLY A 162 0.20 -13.77 6.83
CA GLY A 162 0.60 -14.78 5.86
C GLY A 162 0.64 -16.17 6.47
N GLU A 163 0.47 -17.17 5.63
CA GLU A 163 0.61 -18.57 6.04
C GLU A 163 1.88 -19.19 5.50
#